data_6a8788380692ba6d4877af230371ce81
#
_entry.id   6a8788380692ba6d4877af230371ce81
#
_cell.length_a   1.000
_cell.length_b   1.000
_cell.length_c   1.000
_cell.angle_alpha   90.00
_cell.angle_beta   90.00
_cell.angle_gamma   90.00
#
_symmetry.space_group_name_H-M   'P 1'
#
loop_
_entity.id
_entity.type
_entity.pdbx_description
1 polymer ?
#
loop_
_entity_poly.entity_id
_entity_poly.type
_entity_poly.pdbx_seq_one_letter_code
_entity_poly.pdbx_strand_id
1 'polypeptide(L)'
;MSLGEIVTIGLVVKAGWTELIRKKEGKIMAEKAAEKAYELGKHYEKTYRGCSQCAIAALQDVFDIRDDAIFKSATGLSGGASMATDGSCGAYVGAIMILGALLGRERDNFGDPEGIRFKTHQLAGKFRKKFIDEYGSVVCRDIQTKVMGRPYYLPDPEEYEKFHNAGAHDIYCPEVVGKASRWMAE
;
A
#
# COMPACT_ATOMS: atom_id res chain seq x y z
N MET A 1 28.00 -0.30 -46.99
CA MET A 1 27.09 0.49 -46.16
C MET A 1 27.28 1.95 -46.46
N SER A 2 26.21 2.66 -46.80
CA SER A 2 26.24 4.10 -47.02
C SER A 2 26.41 4.89 -45.72
N LEU A 3 26.96 6.10 -45.78
CA LEU A 3 27.06 6.99 -44.60
C LEU A 3 25.70 7.20 -43.91
N GLY A 4 24.59 7.19 -44.67
CA GLY A 4 23.23 7.29 -44.15
C GLY A 4 22.80 6.09 -43.30
N GLU A 5 23.19 4.88 -43.66
CA GLU A 5 22.89 3.66 -42.89
C GLU A 5 23.63 3.62 -41.54
N ILE A 6 24.89 4.08 -41.53
CA ILE A 6 25.69 4.16 -40.28
C ILE A 6 25.12 5.19 -39.32
N VAL A 7 24.66 6.34 -39.78
CA VAL A 7 24.04 7.38 -38.97
C VAL A 7 22.71 6.90 -38.41
N THR A 8 21.88 6.21 -39.20
CA THR A 8 20.59 5.66 -38.75
C THR A 8 20.76 4.58 -37.67
N ILE A 9 21.73 3.67 -37.85
CA ILE A 9 22.04 2.65 -36.84
C ILE A 9 22.52 3.29 -35.52
N GLY A 10 23.39 4.30 -35.61
CA GLY A 10 23.88 5.02 -34.41
C GLY A 10 22.78 5.73 -33.64
N LEU A 11 21.78 6.31 -34.32
CA LEU A 11 20.62 6.95 -33.67
C LEU A 11 19.68 5.95 -33.00
N VAL A 12 19.40 4.81 -33.63
CA VAL A 12 18.57 3.74 -33.09
C VAL A 12 19.22 3.10 -31.84
N VAL A 13 20.51 2.83 -31.88
CA VAL A 13 21.27 2.31 -30.75
C VAL A 13 21.26 3.32 -29.60
N LYS A 14 21.47 4.61 -29.85
CA LYS A 14 21.43 5.66 -28.83
C LYS A 14 20.06 5.81 -28.20
N ALA A 15 18.98 5.75 -28.97
CA ALA A 15 17.60 5.75 -28.46
C ALA A 15 17.32 4.53 -27.58
N GLY A 16 17.77 3.35 -27.97
CA GLY A 16 17.62 2.11 -27.17
C GLY A 16 18.35 2.18 -25.83
N TRP A 17 19.58 2.73 -25.81
CA TRP A 17 20.33 2.93 -24.56
C TRP A 17 19.66 3.96 -23.64
N THR A 18 19.14 5.06 -24.15
CA THR A 18 18.43 6.08 -23.37
C THR A 18 17.18 5.48 -22.71
N GLU A 19 16.41 4.70 -23.44
CA GLU A 19 15.23 4.02 -22.91
C GLU A 19 15.59 2.98 -21.82
N LEU A 20 16.67 2.22 -22.02
CA LEU A 20 17.16 1.26 -21.05
C LEU A 20 17.62 1.92 -19.75
N ILE A 21 18.34 3.05 -19.85
CA ILE A 21 18.78 3.86 -18.70
C ILE A 21 17.56 4.39 -17.97
N ARG A 22 16.58 4.98 -18.65
CA ARG A 22 15.35 5.52 -18.06
C ARG A 22 14.56 4.45 -17.29
N LYS A 23 14.43 3.24 -17.87
CA LYS A 23 13.77 2.11 -17.18
C LYS A 23 14.52 1.67 -15.94
N LYS A 24 15.85 1.63 -15.99
CA LYS A 24 16.68 1.26 -14.84
C LYS A 24 16.59 2.31 -13.73
N GLU A 25 16.64 3.58 -14.07
CA GLU A 25 16.49 4.68 -13.11
C GLU A 25 15.09 4.67 -12.48
N GLY A 26 14.03 4.50 -13.28
CA GLY A 26 12.66 4.37 -12.80
C GLY A 26 12.51 3.19 -11.83
N LYS A 27 13.11 2.03 -12.11
CA LYS A 27 13.10 0.88 -11.20
C LYS A 27 13.81 1.19 -9.89
N ILE A 28 14.99 1.81 -9.93
CA ILE A 28 15.73 2.19 -8.70
C ILE A 28 14.93 3.18 -7.86
N MET A 29 14.26 4.15 -8.49
CA MET A 29 13.41 5.11 -7.79
C MET A 29 12.20 4.43 -7.14
N ALA A 30 11.55 3.49 -7.84
CA ALA A 30 10.44 2.71 -7.29
C ALA A 30 10.88 1.86 -6.09
N GLU A 31 12.02 1.18 -6.17
CA GLU A 31 12.59 0.40 -5.07
C GLU A 31 12.88 1.27 -3.84
N LYS A 32 13.44 2.48 -4.02
CA LYS A 32 13.67 3.44 -2.94
C LYS A 32 12.37 3.96 -2.33
N ALA A 33 11.36 4.25 -3.14
CA ALA A 33 10.05 4.68 -2.69
C ALA A 33 9.37 3.58 -1.85
N ALA A 34 9.43 2.34 -2.32
CA ALA A 34 8.89 1.19 -1.61
C ALA A 34 9.57 0.95 -0.26
N GLU A 35 10.90 1.06 -0.19
CA GLU A 35 11.63 0.95 1.07
C GLU A 35 11.28 2.09 2.04
N LYS A 36 11.23 3.33 1.55
CA LYS A 36 10.80 4.48 2.35
C LYS A 36 9.37 4.30 2.89
N ALA A 37 8.45 3.78 2.06
CA ALA A 37 7.07 3.51 2.46
C ALA A 37 7.00 2.45 3.58
N TYR A 38 7.83 1.40 3.50
CA TYR A 38 7.92 0.39 4.54
C TYR A 38 8.36 0.98 5.87
N GLU A 39 9.47 1.72 5.89
CA GLU A 39 10.02 2.29 7.12
C GLU A 39 9.06 3.31 7.75
N LEU A 40 8.44 4.18 6.94
CA LEU A 40 7.45 5.14 7.43
C LEU A 40 6.21 4.44 7.99
N GLY A 41 5.68 3.43 7.29
CA GLY A 41 4.51 2.67 7.73
C GLY A 41 4.74 1.99 9.07
N LYS A 42 5.90 1.34 9.24
CA LYS A 42 6.32 0.75 10.54
C LYS A 42 6.44 1.79 11.63
N HIS A 43 7.13 2.88 11.34
CA HIS A 43 7.36 3.96 12.30
C HIS A 43 6.04 4.57 12.77
N TYR A 44 5.14 4.88 11.85
CA TYR A 44 3.87 5.52 12.18
C TYR A 44 2.96 4.60 12.98
N GLU A 45 2.85 3.33 12.62
CA GLU A 45 2.03 2.39 13.39
C GLU A 45 2.58 2.17 14.79
N LYS A 46 3.88 2.04 14.94
CA LYS A 46 4.52 1.91 16.25
C LYS A 46 4.33 3.15 17.13
N THR A 47 4.38 4.34 16.54
CA THR A 47 4.35 5.61 17.27
C THR A 47 2.93 6.11 17.53
N TYR A 48 2.07 6.05 16.53
CA TYR A 48 0.76 6.71 16.55
C TYR A 48 -0.41 5.74 16.58
N ARG A 49 -0.21 4.49 16.13
CA ARG A 49 -1.24 3.48 15.96
C ARG A 49 -2.32 3.90 14.95
N GLY A 50 -3.27 3.01 14.66
CA GLY A 50 -4.31 3.30 13.68
C GLY A 50 -3.90 2.91 12.26
N CYS A 51 -3.73 1.60 12.05
CA CYS A 51 -3.11 0.98 10.88
C CYS A 51 -3.60 1.50 9.52
N SER A 52 -4.88 1.91 9.39
CA SER A 52 -5.40 2.52 8.17
C SER A 52 -4.81 3.90 7.91
N GLN A 53 -4.77 4.75 8.92
CA GLN A 53 -4.22 6.10 8.83
C GLN A 53 -2.70 6.07 8.71
N CYS A 54 -2.03 5.13 9.37
CA CYS A 54 -0.57 4.98 9.28
C CYS A 54 -0.12 4.56 7.86
N ALA A 55 -0.85 3.65 7.22
CA ALA A 55 -0.58 3.28 5.83
C ALA A 55 -0.83 4.46 4.86
N ILE A 56 -1.92 5.23 5.08
CA ILE A 56 -2.22 6.44 4.29
C ILE A 56 -1.11 7.47 4.46
N ALA A 57 -0.74 7.82 5.69
CA ALA A 57 0.29 8.83 5.95
C ALA A 57 1.63 8.45 5.31
N ALA A 58 2.06 7.20 5.46
CA ALA A 58 3.31 6.70 4.87
C ALA A 58 3.31 6.84 3.34
N LEU A 59 2.20 6.50 2.68
CA LEU A 59 2.08 6.61 1.23
C LEU A 59 1.93 8.06 0.76
N GLN A 60 1.20 8.89 1.51
CA GLN A 60 1.10 10.33 1.22
C GLN A 60 2.47 10.99 1.26
N ASP A 61 3.29 10.69 2.26
CA ASP A 61 4.64 11.25 2.40
C ASP A 61 5.62 10.72 1.34
N VAL A 62 5.43 9.49 0.87
CA VAL A 62 6.28 8.92 -0.19
C VAL A 62 5.95 9.51 -1.56
N PHE A 63 4.66 9.70 -1.83
CA PHE A 63 4.18 10.20 -3.12
C PHE A 63 4.01 11.72 -3.18
N ASP A 64 4.24 12.43 -2.06
CA ASP A 64 4.06 13.88 -1.92
C ASP A 64 2.62 14.34 -2.29
N ILE A 65 1.61 13.63 -1.73
CA ILE A 65 0.18 13.82 -2.04
C ILE A 65 -0.67 14.01 -0.78
N ARG A 66 -0.22 14.83 0.15
CA ARG A 66 -0.95 15.04 1.41
C ARG A 66 -2.40 15.46 1.18
N ASP A 67 -3.32 14.69 1.73
CA ASP A 67 -4.76 14.97 1.76
C ASP A 67 -5.32 14.59 3.15
N ASP A 68 -5.63 15.61 3.94
CA ASP A 68 -6.13 15.44 5.30
C ASP A 68 -7.58 14.91 5.32
N ALA A 69 -8.37 15.06 4.26
CA ALA A 69 -9.71 14.50 4.19
C ALA A 69 -9.66 12.99 4.02
N ILE A 70 -8.79 12.49 3.14
CA ILE A 70 -8.53 11.04 2.98
C ILE A 70 -8.00 10.46 4.28
N PHE A 71 -7.01 11.10 4.91
CA PHE A 71 -6.45 10.65 6.18
C PHE A 71 -7.52 10.54 7.27
N LYS A 72 -8.33 11.57 7.48
CA LYS A 72 -9.40 11.59 8.49
C LYS A 72 -10.50 10.56 8.22
N SER A 73 -10.90 10.38 6.96
CA SER A 73 -11.96 9.43 6.59
C SER A 73 -11.62 7.98 6.92
N ALA A 74 -10.35 7.66 7.07
CA ALA A 74 -9.88 6.32 7.40
C ALA A 74 -9.88 6.00 8.91
N THR A 75 -10.20 6.96 9.80
CA THR A 75 -10.11 6.77 11.26
C THR A 75 -10.88 5.53 11.75
N GLY A 76 -12.09 5.32 11.24
CA GLY A 76 -12.94 4.18 11.64
C GLY A 76 -12.58 2.84 10.99
N LEU A 77 -11.57 2.79 10.10
CA LEU A 77 -11.22 1.58 9.34
C LEU A 77 -10.14 0.71 10.02
N SER A 78 -9.55 1.18 11.11
CA SER A 78 -8.55 0.44 11.86
C SER A 78 -9.14 -0.79 12.54
N GLY A 79 -8.31 -1.83 12.73
CA GLY A 79 -8.70 -3.04 13.43
C GLY A 79 -9.81 -3.84 12.75
N GLY A 80 -9.87 -3.84 11.43
CA GLY A 80 -10.91 -4.54 10.66
C GLY A 80 -12.24 -3.82 10.63
N ALA A 81 -12.20 -2.49 10.59
CA ALA A 81 -13.29 -1.53 10.79
C ALA A 81 -13.88 -1.57 12.20
N SER A 82 -14.03 -0.40 12.80
CA SER A 82 -14.58 -0.22 14.15
C SER A 82 -13.88 -1.08 15.21
N MET A 83 -12.67 -1.54 14.98
CA MET A 83 -11.92 -2.48 15.84
C MET A 83 -12.58 -3.87 16.00
N ALA A 84 -13.62 -4.18 15.22
CA ALA A 84 -14.38 -5.42 15.30
C ALA A 84 -13.62 -6.66 14.81
N THR A 85 -12.50 -6.47 14.12
CA THR A 85 -11.55 -7.49 13.60
C THR A 85 -12.08 -8.44 12.53
N ASP A 86 -13.36 -8.39 12.21
CA ASP A 86 -14.03 -9.22 11.20
C ASP A 86 -14.05 -8.62 9.80
N GLY A 87 -13.68 -7.34 9.66
CA GLY A 87 -13.47 -6.67 8.38
C GLY A 87 -12.02 -6.73 7.90
N SER A 88 -11.76 -6.12 6.75
CA SER A 88 -10.41 -6.06 6.16
C SER A 88 -9.43 -5.29 7.05
N CYS A 89 -8.18 -5.73 7.07
CA CYS A 89 -7.09 -5.07 7.79
C CYS A 89 -6.99 -3.59 7.42
N GLY A 90 -6.83 -2.71 8.43
CA GLY A 90 -6.74 -1.27 8.20
C GLY A 90 -5.59 -0.88 7.28
N ALA A 91 -4.44 -1.50 7.39
CA ALA A 91 -3.32 -1.27 6.49
C ALA A 91 -3.66 -1.59 5.02
N TYR A 92 -4.41 -2.67 4.79
CA TYR A 92 -4.88 -3.05 3.47
C TYR A 92 -5.85 -2.01 2.88
N VAL A 93 -6.86 -1.61 3.64
CA VAL A 93 -7.85 -0.65 3.14
C VAL A 93 -7.28 0.76 3.00
N GLY A 94 -6.41 1.20 3.92
CA GLY A 94 -5.74 2.49 3.83
C GLY A 94 -4.87 2.62 2.58
N ALA A 95 -4.13 1.58 2.24
CA ALA A 95 -3.34 1.54 1.01
C ALA A 95 -4.23 1.57 -0.26
N ILE A 96 -5.37 0.86 -0.25
CA ILE A 96 -6.34 0.91 -1.36
C ILE A 96 -6.98 2.30 -1.50
N MET A 97 -7.22 3.02 -0.40
CA MET A 97 -7.72 4.39 -0.47
C MET A 97 -6.74 5.31 -1.20
N ILE A 98 -5.44 5.18 -0.95
CA ILE A 98 -4.41 5.94 -1.69
C ILE A 98 -4.37 5.55 -3.17
N LEU A 99 -4.46 4.26 -3.49
CA LEU A 99 -4.59 3.82 -4.89
C LEU A 99 -5.80 4.45 -5.58
N GLY A 100 -6.94 4.48 -4.90
CA GLY A 100 -8.17 5.09 -5.41
C GLY A 100 -8.04 6.61 -5.58
N ALA A 101 -7.37 7.30 -4.66
CA ALA A 101 -7.12 8.74 -4.74
C ALA A 101 -6.23 9.11 -5.93
N LEU A 102 -5.25 8.27 -6.26
CA LEU A 102 -4.30 8.51 -7.35
C LEU A 102 -4.84 8.09 -8.73
N LEU A 103 -5.56 6.97 -8.79
CA LEU A 103 -5.88 6.28 -10.05
C LEU A 103 -7.35 5.89 -10.16
N GLY A 104 -8.20 6.36 -9.25
CA GLY A 104 -9.63 6.10 -9.28
C GLY A 104 -10.35 6.96 -10.32
N ARG A 105 -11.60 6.59 -10.64
CA ARG A 105 -12.43 7.41 -11.49
C ARG A 105 -12.89 8.68 -10.77
N GLU A 106 -12.96 9.76 -11.52
CA GLU A 106 -13.43 11.03 -11.02
C GLU A 106 -14.97 11.05 -10.86
N ARG A 107 -15.46 11.79 -9.87
CA ARG A 107 -16.90 11.96 -9.64
C ARG A 107 -17.59 12.63 -10.82
N ASP A 108 -16.97 13.61 -11.43
CA ASP A 108 -17.53 14.35 -12.57
C ASP A 108 -17.56 13.49 -13.84
N ASN A 109 -16.80 12.38 -13.89
CA ASN A 109 -16.82 11.38 -14.94
C ASN A 109 -17.35 10.02 -14.42
N PHE A 110 -18.45 10.03 -13.66
CA PHE A 110 -18.97 8.84 -12.98
C PHE A 110 -19.45 7.74 -13.94
N GLY A 111 -19.79 8.08 -15.19
CA GLY A 111 -20.11 7.13 -16.25
C GLY A 111 -18.97 6.23 -16.66
N ASP A 112 -17.71 6.70 -16.47
CA ASP A 112 -16.46 5.93 -16.63
C ASP A 112 -16.30 5.27 -18.02
N PRO A 113 -16.44 6.02 -19.14
CA PRO A 113 -16.33 5.45 -20.47
C PRO A 113 -14.93 4.89 -20.78
N GLU A 114 -13.88 5.40 -20.12
CA GLU A 114 -12.50 4.93 -20.24
C GLU A 114 -12.20 3.66 -19.41
N GLY A 115 -13.15 3.21 -18.58
CA GLY A 115 -13.01 2.03 -17.73
C GLY A 115 -11.97 2.17 -16.63
N ILE A 116 -11.77 3.36 -16.09
CA ILE A 116 -10.79 3.66 -15.02
C ILE A 116 -11.05 2.79 -13.79
N ARG A 117 -12.32 2.63 -13.41
CA ARG A 117 -12.72 1.75 -12.30
C ARG A 117 -12.16 0.34 -12.44
N PHE A 118 -12.25 -0.26 -13.63
CA PHE A 118 -11.75 -1.62 -13.85
C PHE A 118 -10.23 -1.69 -13.81
N LYS A 119 -9.53 -0.68 -14.33
CA LYS A 119 -8.08 -0.57 -14.24
C LYS A 119 -7.62 -0.49 -12.77
N THR A 120 -8.30 0.33 -11.97
CA THR A 120 -8.03 0.45 -10.53
C THR A 120 -8.31 -0.86 -9.80
N HIS A 121 -9.42 -1.56 -10.11
CA HIS A 121 -9.71 -2.89 -9.53
C HIS A 121 -8.63 -3.92 -9.88
N GLN A 122 -8.07 -3.90 -11.08
CA GLN A 122 -6.97 -4.81 -11.46
C GLN A 122 -5.70 -4.55 -10.64
N LEU A 123 -5.35 -3.28 -10.40
CA LEU A 123 -4.22 -2.92 -9.54
C LEU A 123 -4.47 -3.31 -8.08
N ALA A 124 -5.66 -3.02 -7.54
CA ALA A 124 -6.06 -3.47 -6.22
C ALA A 124 -6.02 -5.00 -6.08
N GLY A 125 -6.37 -5.73 -7.15
CA GLY A 125 -6.26 -7.20 -7.21
C GLY A 125 -4.83 -7.71 -7.10
N LYS A 126 -3.87 -7.03 -7.74
CA LYS A 126 -2.43 -7.37 -7.62
C LYS A 126 -1.94 -7.11 -6.18
N PHE A 127 -2.33 -6.00 -5.59
CA PHE A 127 -2.01 -5.69 -4.19
C PHE A 127 -2.64 -6.71 -3.23
N ARG A 128 -3.93 -7.05 -3.44
CA ARG A 128 -4.61 -8.10 -2.67
C ARG A 128 -3.86 -9.42 -2.72
N LYS A 129 -3.34 -9.80 -3.90
CA LYS A 129 -2.59 -11.05 -4.04
C LYS A 129 -1.38 -11.10 -3.10
N LYS A 130 -0.66 -10.00 -2.90
CA LYS A 130 0.47 -9.94 -1.96
C LYS A 130 0.03 -10.23 -0.51
N PHE A 131 -1.13 -9.72 -0.09
CA PHE A 131 -1.71 -10.06 1.22
C PHE A 131 -2.10 -11.54 1.34
N ILE A 132 -2.71 -12.10 0.30
CA ILE A 132 -3.09 -13.53 0.28
C ILE A 132 -1.84 -14.41 0.31
N ASP A 133 -0.82 -14.09 -0.45
CA ASP A 133 0.43 -14.88 -0.50
C ASP A 133 1.14 -14.85 0.87
N GLU A 134 1.14 -13.74 1.59
CA GLU A 134 1.83 -13.57 2.87
C GLU A 134 1.00 -14.06 4.06
N TYR A 135 -0.28 -13.68 4.12
CA TYR A 135 -1.14 -13.89 5.30
C TYR A 135 -2.27 -14.90 5.10
N GLY A 136 -2.55 -15.31 3.87
CA GLY A 136 -3.69 -16.17 3.52
C GLY A 136 -5.03 -15.44 3.48
N SER A 137 -5.09 -14.20 3.94
CA SER A 137 -6.33 -13.42 4.07
C SER A 137 -6.02 -11.91 4.02
N VAL A 138 -7.07 -11.11 3.84
CA VAL A 138 -7.05 -9.66 4.07
C VAL A 138 -7.83 -9.26 5.32
N VAL A 139 -8.49 -10.21 5.99
CA VAL A 139 -9.31 -9.98 7.18
C VAL A 139 -8.43 -9.82 8.41
N CYS A 140 -8.73 -8.83 9.26
CA CYS A 140 -7.89 -8.46 10.39
C CYS A 140 -7.65 -9.64 11.36
N ARG A 141 -8.70 -10.35 11.80
CA ARG A 141 -8.58 -11.51 12.70
C ARG A 141 -7.77 -12.67 12.12
N ASP A 142 -7.83 -12.87 10.80
CA ASP A 142 -7.09 -13.94 10.13
C ASP A 142 -5.60 -13.59 10.09
N ILE A 143 -5.28 -12.31 9.81
CA ILE A 143 -3.90 -11.80 9.85
C ILE A 143 -3.36 -11.90 11.29
N GLN A 144 -4.14 -11.49 12.32
CA GLN A 144 -3.74 -11.68 13.72
C GLN A 144 -3.45 -13.15 14.02
N THR A 145 -4.33 -14.05 13.60
CA THR A 145 -4.11 -15.49 13.79
C THR A 145 -2.81 -15.96 13.14
N LYS A 146 -2.54 -15.49 11.93
CA LYS A 146 -1.31 -15.84 11.19
C LYS A 146 -0.03 -15.34 11.87
N VAL A 147 -0.03 -14.11 12.40
CA VAL A 147 1.20 -13.48 12.92
C VAL A 147 1.33 -13.58 14.45
N MET A 148 0.23 -13.76 15.19
CA MET A 148 0.19 -13.80 16.65
C MET A 148 -0.33 -15.12 17.22
N GLY A 149 -0.74 -16.09 16.38
CA GLY A 149 -1.22 -17.41 16.78
C GLY A 149 -2.69 -17.48 17.16
N ARG A 150 -3.37 -16.35 17.41
CA ARG A 150 -4.82 -16.27 17.67
C ARG A 150 -5.39 -14.91 17.31
N PRO A 151 -6.71 -14.80 17.10
CA PRO A 151 -7.38 -13.51 17.00
C PRO A 151 -7.65 -12.92 18.40
N TYR A 152 -7.84 -11.60 18.45
CA TYR A 152 -8.24 -10.84 19.62
C TYR A 152 -9.48 -10.01 19.28
N TYR A 153 -10.50 -10.02 20.12
CA TYR A 153 -11.69 -9.19 19.94
C TYR A 153 -11.46 -7.82 20.57
N LEU A 154 -11.03 -6.86 19.78
CA LEU A 154 -10.54 -5.57 20.27
C LEU A 154 -11.59 -4.63 20.90
N PRO A 155 -12.93 -4.79 20.67
CA PRO A 155 -13.92 -4.06 21.42
C PRO A 155 -13.99 -4.47 22.92
N ASP A 156 -13.50 -5.66 23.26
CA ASP A 156 -13.37 -6.09 24.64
C ASP A 156 -12.09 -5.51 25.26
N PRO A 157 -12.17 -4.73 26.37
CA PRO A 157 -10.99 -4.10 26.97
C PRO A 157 -9.93 -5.09 27.45
N GLU A 158 -10.31 -6.26 27.95
CA GLU A 158 -9.35 -7.28 28.40
C GLU A 158 -8.64 -7.92 27.21
N GLU A 159 -9.35 -8.21 26.13
CA GLU A 159 -8.76 -8.73 24.90
C GLU A 159 -7.88 -7.67 24.22
N TYR A 160 -8.24 -6.40 24.27
CA TYR A 160 -7.40 -5.30 23.79
C TYR A 160 -6.07 -5.20 24.58
N GLU A 161 -6.13 -5.34 25.91
CA GLU A 161 -4.93 -5.35 26.75
C GLU A 161 -4.04 -6.57 26.44
N LYS A 162 -4.65 -7.76 26.31
CA LYS A 162 -3.91 -8.97 25.89
C LYS A 162 -3.26 -8.81 24.53
N PHE A 163 -3.96 -8.20 23.58
CA PHE A 163 -3.44 -7.89 22.25
C PHE A 163 -2.22 -6.96 22.32
N HIS A 164 -2.32 -5.88 23.11
CA HIS A 164 -1.22 -4.95 23.31
C HIS A 164 0.00 -5.66 23.94
N ASN A 165 -0.23 -6.39 25.05
CA ASN A 165 0.81 -7.09 25.80
C ASN A 165 1.47 -8.23 25.00
N ALA A 166 0.78 -8.79 24.01
CA ALA A 166 1.34 -9.75 23.08
C ALA A 166 2.28 -9.12 22.02
N GLY A 167 2.49 -7.81 22.06
CA GLY A 167 3.40 -7.11 21.14
C GLY A 167 2.76 -6.64 19.84
N ALA A 168 1.42 -6.58 19.78
CA ALA A 168 0.72 -6.20 18.56
C ALA A 168 1.18 -4.87 17.99
N HIS A 169 1.34 -3.85 18.83
CA HIS A 169 1.71 -2.50 18.41
C HIS A 169 3.23 -2.25 18.33
N ASP A 170 4.03 -3.15 18.88
CA ASP A 170 5.49 -3.03 18.88
C ASP A 170 6.14 -3.80 17.74
N ILE A 171 5.54 -4.95 17.37
CA ILE A 171 6.14 -5.93 16.45
C ILE A 171 5.22 -6.19 15.25
N TYR A 172 4.00 -6.70 15.51
CA TYR A 172 3.19 -7.34 14.47
C TYR A 172 2.45 -6.36 13.55
N CYS A 173 1.65 -5.44 14.11
CA CYS A 173 0.93 -4.45 13.31
C CYS A 173 1.87 -3.48 12.58
N PRO A 174 2.97 -3.00 13.18
CA PRO A 174 3.96 -2.22 12.45
C PRO A 174 4.52 -2.94 11.22
N GLU A 175 4.82 -4.23 11.35
CA GLU A 175 5.31 -5.04 10.24
C GLU A 175 4.27 -5.18 9.11
N VAL A 176 3.00 -5.40 9.47
CA VAL A 176 1.89 -5.47 8.50
C VAL A 176 1.70 -4.14 7.77
N VAL A 177 1.73 -3.01 8.50
CA VAL A 177 1.59 -1.66 7.90
C VAL A 177 2.78 -1.34 7.00
N GLY A 178 4.00 -1.63 7.44
CA GLY A 178 5.21 -1.46 6.63
C GLY A 178 5.14 -2.24 5.32
N LYS A 179 4.82 -3.54 5.39
CA LYS A 179 4.66 -4.39 4.20
C LYS A 179 3.55 -3.88 3.27
N ALA A 180 2.40 -3.50 3.82
CA ALA A 180 1.30 -2.95 3.04
C ALA A 180 1.71 -1.69 2.29
N SER A 181 2.40 -0.77 2.96
CA SER A 181 2.89 0.48 2.38
C SER A 181 3.94 0.22 1.28
N ARG A 182 4.90 -0.69 1.52
CA ARG A 182 5.88 -1.13 0.51
C ARG A 182 5.20 -1.67 -0.73
N TRP A 183 4.32 -2.65 -0.55
CA TRP A 183 3.65 -3.33 -1.68
C TRP A 183 2.77 -2.43 -2.51
N MET A 184 2.23 -1.37 -1.91
CA MET A 184 1.46 -0.37 -2.64
C MET A 184 2.37 0.59 -3.41
N ALA A 185 3.58 0.84 -2.92
CA ALA A 185 4.54 1.73 -3.58
C ALA A 185 5.37 1.05 -4.70
N GLU A 186 5.37 -0.28 -4.79
CA GLU A 186 5.95 -1.08 -5.88
C GLU A 186 5.09 -1.04 -7.16
#